data_f533f159e505fc0bd78dc68cb1f67525
#
_entry.id   f533f159e505fc0bd78dc68cb1f67525
#
_cell.length_a   1.000
_cell.length_b   1.000
_cell.length_c   1.000
_cell.angle_alpha   90.00
_cell.angle_beta   90.00
_cell.angle_gamma   90.00
#
_symmetry.space_group_name_H-M   'P 1'
#
loop_
_entity.id
_entity.type
_entity.pdbx_description
1 polymer ?
#
loop_
_entity_poly.entity_id
_entity_poly.type
_entity_poly.pdbx_seq_one_letter_code
_entity_poly.pdbx_strand_id
1 'polypeptide(L)'
;MTASPLAPPASPATASGRRVSAVVGTLSLAVFMSSLDLFIVNLAFPYIGRQYPGTSLSSLSWVLNAYTIVFAAVLVPAGRWADRVGRRRVLLAGLATFTLGSLLCGLAPGVPALITARVIQAAGAGMMVPASLSLLLAAVPVAARPKALGTWSALGALGAALGPVIGGSLVQISWRWVFWINLPVGIAAAVLAARVVPESKDVQARGRPDLIGAGLLAAAVGLVALALVKAPEWGWGSAAFAGTLLASLACGAAMVARSRRHHSPVIELSLLRARSFSGAFAASILYYAGFGAFVLSAVEFLTGVWHYSAVLAGLAIAPGPLMVLPFALFAAPRLATRLGGPGRVAVIGCAVNAGAQLLWLTQIQAEPAYLTHLLPAQLLGGAGVGLAIPSLLGAGSASLTPASFGTGSGILNTARQIGTVLGVAGLVAILAHISSADPVAAFRDGLVLIIAFFAAAGAVAAALLTGRPARPARPAVPSPAVRQLPAGDARTLAG
;
A
#
# COMPACT_ATOMS: atom_id res chain seq x y z
N MET A 1 25.77 26.94 -55.74
CA MET A 1 25.40 25.69 -55.01
C MET A 1 25.93 25.82 -53.59
N THR A 2 25.05 26.28 -52.70
CA THR A 2 25.37 26.47 -51.27
C THR A 2 24.98 25.19 -50.54
N ALA A 3 25.96 24.49 -49.99
CA ALA A 3 25.74 23.28 -49.17
C ALA A 3 25.03 23.67 -47.87
N SER A 4 23.87 23.08 -47.64
CA SER A 4 23.12 23.16 -46.37
C SER A 4 23.90 22.50 -45.23
N PRO A 5 24.01 23.12 -44.07
CA PRO A 5 24.75 22.50 -42.93
C PRO A 5 23.94 21.30 -42.43
N LEU A 6 24.58 20.15 -42.41
CA LEU A 6 24.07 18.92 -41.79
C LEU A 6 23.75 19.18 -40.29
N ALA A 7 22.53 18.91 -39.89
CA ALA A 7 22.14 18.99 -38.47
C ALA A 7 23.06 18.12 -37.61
N PRO A 8 23.52 18.60 -36.45
CA PRO A 8 24.40 17.82 -35.59
C PRO A 8 23.70 16.53 -35.12
N PRO A 9 24.41 15.40 -35.06
CA PRO A 9 23.83 14.15 -34.57
C PRO A 9 23.29 14.32 -33.15
N ALA A 10 22.08 13.82 -32.92
CA ALA A 10 21.40 13.90 -31.63
C ALA A 10 22.32 13.40 -30.51
N SER A 11 22.56 14.26 -29.52
CA SER A 11 23.49 14.01 -28.41
C SER A 11 23.14 12.69 -27.69
N PRO A 12 24.10 11.81 -27.34
CA PRO A 12 23.84 10.54 -26.64
C PRO A 12 23.11 10.71 -25.29
N ALA A 13 23.15 11.90 -24.69
CA ALA A 13 22.41 12.24 -23.48
C ALA A 13 20.86 12.24 -23.65
N THR A 14 20.35 12.58 -24.83
CA THR A 14 18.89 12.60 -25.11
C THR A 14 18.31 11.20 -25.33
N ALA A 15 19.09 10.28 -25.93
CA ALA A 15 18.71 8.88 -26.08
C ALA A 15 18.69 8.13 -24.75
N SER A 16 19.61 8.47 -23.84
CA SER A 16 19.66 7.95 -22.46
C SER A 16 18.47 8.44 -21.62
N GLY A 17 18.10 9.71 -21.71
CA GLY A 17 16.97 10.29 -20.96
C GLY A 17 15.60 9.69 -21.36
N ARG A 18 15.36 9.48 -22.65
CA ARG A 18 14.12 8.85 -23.16
C ARG A 18 14.00 7.39 -22.69
N ARG A 19 15.11 6.63 -22.67
CA ARG A 19 15.12 5.27 -22.15
C ARG A 19 14.77 5.20 -20.67
N VAL A 20 15.35 6.07 -19.85
CA VAL A 20 15.06 6.14 -18.41
C VAL A 20 13.58 6.49 -18.18
N SER A 21 13.03 7.46 -18.89
CA SER A 21 11.60 7.82 -18.77
C SER A 21 10.67 6.68 -19.17
N ALA A 22 10.99 5.91 -20.21
CA ALA A 22 10.22 4.75 -20.63
C ALA A 22 10.26 3.64 -19.55
N VAL A 23 11.43 3.38 -18.96
CA VAL A 23 11.57 2.42 -17.85
C VAL A 23 10.74 2.87 -16.65
N VAL A 24 10.86 4.13 -16.22
CA VAL A 24 10.08 4.68 -15.09
C VAL A 24 8.58 4.57 -15.33
N GLY A 25 8.11 4.97 -16.52
CA GLY A 25 6.68 4.86 -16.90
C GLY A 25 6.19 3.42 -16.85
N THR A 26 6.93 2.49 -17.45
CA THR A 26 6.57 1.05 -17.48
C THR A 26 6.50 0.46 -16.05
N LEU A 27 7.48 0.75 -15.20
CA LEU A 27 7.51 0.24 -13.82
C LEU A 27 6.41 0.85 -12.96
N SER A 28 6.00 2.08 -13.27
CA SER A 28 4.91 2.75 -12.55
C SER A 28 3.54 2.19 -12.89
N LEU A 29 3.35 1.52 -14.04
CA LEU A 29 2.11 0.81 -14.37
C LEU A 29 1.79 -0.29 -13.35
N ALA A 30 2.80 -0.96 -12.80
CA ALA A 30 2.58 -2.01 -11.80
C ALA A 30 1.93 -1.47 -10.52
N VAL A 31 2.40 -0.33 -10.00
CA VAL A 31 1.79 0.29 -8.82
C VAL A 31 0.45 0.94 -9.14
N PHE A 32 0.31 1.53 -10.33
CA PHE A 32 -0.97 2.06 -10.81
C PHE A 32 -2.05 0.98 -10.83
N MET A 33 -1.78 -0.17 -11.46
CA MET A 33 -2.71 -1.31 -11.53
C MET A 33 -3.09 -1.84 -10.16
N SER A 34 -2.09 -2.05 -9.28
CA SER A 34 -2.33 -2.53 -7.91
C SER A 34 -3.18 -1.55 -7.10
N SER A 35 -2.94 -0.24 -7.25
CA SER A 35 -3.72 0.77 -6.56
C SER A 35 -5.12 0.92 -7.16
N LEU A 36 -5.26 0.92 -8.48
CA LEU A 36 -6.55 0.95 -9.15
C LEU A 36 -7.42 -0.23 -8.70
N ASP A 37 -6.88 -1.46 -8.74
CA ASP A 37 -7.59 -2.67 -8.35
C ASP A 37 -8.08 -2.63 -6.90
N LEU A 38 -7.26 -2.13 -5.98
CA LEU A 38 -7.62 -2.03 -4.57
C LEU A 38 -8.85 -1.14 -4.33
N PHE A 39 -8.96 -0.04 -5.09
CA PHE A 39 -10.03 0.95 -4.89
C PHE A 39 -11.26 0.68 -5.75
N ILE A 40 -11.08 0.17 -6.97
CA ILE A 40 -12.17 -0.09 -7.91
C ILE A 40 -13.13 -1.17 -7.40
N VAL A 41 -12.60 -2.20 -6.70
CA VAL A 41 -13.40 -3.33 -6.19
C VAL A 41 -14.36 -2.91 -5.09
N ASN A 42 -14.08 -1.83 -4.34
CA ASN A 42 -15.02 -1.34 -3.33
C ASN A 42 -16.39 -0.98 -3.93
N LEU A 43 -16.41 -0.42 -5.15
CA LEU A 43 -17.66 -0.08 -5.83
C LEU A 43 -18.37 -1.29 -6.42
N ALA A 44 -17.67 -2.39 -6.66
CA ALA A 44 -18.27 -3.64 -7.11
C ALA A 44 -19.02 -4.38 -5.96
N PHE A 45 -18.68 -4.08 -4.71
CA PHE A 45 -19.14 -4.79 -3.54
C PHE A 45 -20.67 -4.93 -3.47
N PRO A 46 -21.47 -3.85 -3.53
CA PRO A 46 -22.93 -3.94 -3.50
C PRO A 46 -23.50 -4.72 -4.71
N TYR A 47 -22.87 -4.64 -5.87
CA TYR A 47 -23.32 -5.32 -7.09
C TYR A 47 -23.05 -6.82 -7.04
N ILE A 48 -21.92 -7.24 -6.46
CA ILE A 48 -21.63 -8.65 -6.21
C ILE A 48 -22.67 -9.22 -5.25
N GLY A 49 -22.98 -8.51 -4.16
CA GLY A 49 -24.01 -8.93 -3.19
C GLY A 49 -25.39 -9.09 -3.81
N ARG A 50 -25.79 -8.20 -4.71
CA ARG A 50 -27.07 -8.31 -5.44
C ARG A 50 -27.11 -9.51 -6.38
N GLN A 51 -26.00 -9.85 -7.02
CA GLN A 51 -25.93 -10.99 -7.95
C GLN A 51 -25.93 -12.33 -7.23
N TYR A 52 -25.45 -12.39 -5.99
CA TYR A 52 -25.39 -13.60 -5.17
C TYR A 52 -26.24 -13.42 -3.90
N PRO A 53 -27.60 -13.51 -4.02
CA PRO A 53 -28.51 -13.35 -2.89
C PRO A 53 -28.21 -14.37 -1.80
N GLY A 54 -28.32 -13.97 -0.53
CA GLY A 54 -28.00 -14.82 0.62
C GLY A 54 -26.54 -14.79 1.04
N THR A 55 -25.67 -14.06 0.30
CA THR A 55 -24.28 -13.84 0.75
C THR A 55 -24.26 -12.70 1.77
N SER A 56 -23.77 -12.99 2.99
CA SER A 56 -23.64 -11.99 4.04
C SER A 56 -22.55 -10.96 3.70
N LEU A 57 -22.67 -9.74 4.23
CA LEU A 57 -21.64 -8.70 4.16
C LEU A 57 -20.29 -9.23 4.69
N SER A 58 -20.34 -10.03 5.74
CA SER A 58 -19.21 -10.76 6.30
C SER A 58 -18.49 -11.63 5.25
N SER A 59 -19.22 -12.42 4.48
CA SER A 59 -18.64 -13.25 3.42
C SER A 59 -18.09 -12.44 2.25
N LEU A 60 -18.78 -11.36 1.87
CA LEU A 60 -18.31 -10.46 0.82
C LEU A 60 -17.03 -9.74 1.20
N SER A 61 -16.85 -9.36 2.47
CA SER A 61 -15.65 -8.66 2.95
C SER A 61 -14.36 -9.45 2.68
N TRP A 62 -14.46 -10.78 2.55
CA TRP A 62 -13.32 -11.63 2.20
C TRP A 62 -12.79 -11.40 0.79
N VAL A 63 -13.58 -10.84 -0.12
CA VAL A 63 -13.11 -10.42 -1.46
C VAL A 63 -12.03 -9.33 -1.33
N LEU A 64 -12.14 -8.45 -0.32
CA LEU A 64 -11.16 -7.41 -0.01
C LEU A 64 -10.06 -7.93 0.92
N ASN A 65 -10.46 -8.58 2.02
CA ASN A 65 -9.55 -9.02 3.07
C ASN A 65 -8.56 -10.07 2.58
N ALA A 66 -9.01 -11.10 1.84
CA ALA A 66 -8.13 -12.15 1.32
C ALA A 66 -7.04 -11.58 0.42
N TYR A 67 -7.40 -10.66 -0.48
CA TYR A 67 -6.43 -9.96 -1.31
C TYR A 67 -5.40 -9.21 -0.46
N THR A 68 -5.87 -8.42 0.48
CA THR A 68 -5.00 -7.54 1.28
C THR A 68 -4.05 -8.34 2.18
N ILE A 69 -4.55 -9.45 2.78
CA ILE A 69 -3.74 -10.36 3.62
C ILE A 69 -2.64 -11.03 2.80
N VAL A 70 -2.99 -11.62 1.65
CA VAL A 70 -2.02 -12.32 0.80
C VAL A 70 -1.01 -11.35 0.21
N PHE A 71 -1.47 -10.18 -0.23
CA PHE A 71 -0.59 -9.11 -0.69
C PHE A 71 0.45 -8.75 0.38
N ALA A 72 0.01 -8.50 1.63
CA ALA A 72 0.90 -8.20 2.76
C ALA A 72 1.94 -9.31 3.01
N ALA A 73 1.49 -10.56 3.00
CA ALA A 73 2.32 -11.71 3.29
C ALA A 73 3.38 -11.99 2.20
N VAL A 74 3.03 -11.78 0.93
CA VAL A 74 3.89 -12.05 -0.22
C VAL A 74 4.90 -10.93 -0.48
N LEU A 75 4.60 -9.70 -0.11
CA LEU A 75 5.33 -8.50 -0.50
C LEU A 75 6.83 -8.55 -0.14
N VAL A 76 7.19 -8.88 1.10
CA VAL A 76 8.58 -8.96 1.54
C VAL A 76 9.31 -10.20 0.99
N PRO A 77 8.74 -11.42 1.07
CA PRO A 77 9.35 -12.59 0.45
C PRO A 77 9.58 -12.46 -1.04
N ALA A 78 8.62 -11.85 -1.77
CA ALA A 78 8.75 -11.64 -3.22
C ALA A 78 9.85 -10.64 -3.56
N GLY A 79 10.01 -9.56 -2.78
CA GLY A 79 11.12 -8.63 -2.95
C GLY A 79 12.48 -9.31 -2.82
N ARG A 80 12.66 -10.13 -1.79
CA ARG A 80 13.91 -10.92 -1.60
C ARG A 80 14.10 -11.99 -2.67
N TRP A 81 13.03 -12.60 -3.14
CA TRP A 81 13.08 -13.53 -4.25
C TRP A 81 13.50 -12.83 -5.55
N ALA A 82 12.97 -11.62 -5.79
CA ALA A 82 13.34 -10.78 -6.93
C ALA A 82 14.83 -10.42 -6.93
N ASP A 83 15.39 -10.04 -5.78
CA ASP A 83 16.81 -9.74 -5.64
C ASP A 83 17.70 -10.92 -6.01
N ARG A 84 17.26 -12.16 -5.71
CA ARG A 84 18.04 -13.38 -5.96
C ARG A 84 17.90 -13.95 -7.37
N VAL A 85 16.64 -14.09 -7.87
CA VAL A 85 16.34 -14.78 -9.14
C VAL A 85 16.44 -13.83 -10.33
N GLY A 86 16.17 -12.55 -10.08
CA GLY A 86 16.09 -11.49 -11.09
C GLY A 86 14.82 -10.67 -10.93
N ARG A 87 14.99 -9.38 -10.79
CA ARG A 87 13.89 -8.45 -10.49
C ARG A 87 12.90 -8.34 -11.65
N ARG A 88 13.37 -8.33 -12.90
CA ARG A 88 12.52 -8.31 -14.09
C ARG A 88 11.74 -9.61 -14.24
N ARG A 89 12.36 -10.76 -13.98
CA ARG A 89 11.67 -12.06 -14.04
C ARG A 89 10.52 -12.12 -13.05
N VAL A 90 10.74 -11.65 -11.80
CA VAL A 90 9.70 -11.63 -10.78
C VAL A 90 8.63 -10.60 -11.10
N LEU A 91 8.99 -9.43 -11.66
CA LEU A 91 8.01 -8.46 -12.16
C LEU A 91 7.09 -9.07 -13.23
N LEU A 92 7.66 -9.74 -14.22
CA LEU A 92 6.89 -10.38 -15.32
C LEU A 92 6.00 -11.52 -14.79
N ALA A 93 6.53 -12.36 -13.90
CA ALA A 93 5.74 -13.40 -13.23
C ALA A 93 4.59 -12.77 -12.41
N GLY A 94 4.87 -11.68 -11.68
CA GLY A 94 3.85 -10.95 -10.92
C GLY A 94 2.77 -10.36 -11.80
N LEU A 95 3.13 -9.71 -12.91
CA LEU A 95 2.18 -9.16 -13.89
C LEU A 95 1.32 -10.29 -14.52
N ALA A 96 1.93 -11.42 -14.89
CA ALA A 96 1.21 -12.56 -15.45
C ALA A 96 0.23 -13.15 -14.42
N THR A 97 0.68 -13.37 -13.17
CA THR A 97 -0.16 -13.91 -12.09
C THR A 97 -1.30 -12.95 -11.73
N PHE A 98 -1.03 -11.64 -11.67
CA PHE A 98 -2.04 -10.61 -11.40
C PHE A 98 -3.09 -10.57 -12.51
N THR A 99 -2.67 -10.56 -13.78
CA THR A 99 -3.55 -10.52 -14.95
C THR A 99 -4.40 -11.79 -15.04
N LEU A 100 -3.80 -12.97 -14.80
CA LEU A 100 -4.54 -14.23 -14.74
C LEU A 100 -5.55 -14.22 -13.57
N GLY A 101 -5.14 -13.78 -12.39
CA GLY A 101 -6.03 -13.61 -11.25
C GLY A 101 -7.21 -12.68 -11.55
N SER A 102 -6.96 -11.57 -12.24
CA SER A 102 -8.03 -10.66 -12.70
C SER A 102 -8.99 -11.32 -13.68
N LEU A 103 -8.48 -12.10 -14.63
CA LEU A 103 -9.32 -12.88 -15.54
C LEU A 103 -10.24 -13.85 -14.77
N LEU A 104 -9.66 -14.60 -13.84
CA LEU A 104 -10.38 -15.57 -13.01
C LEU A 104 -11.41 -14.89 -12.09
N CYS A 105 -11.12 -13.71 -11.54
CA CYS A 105 -12.08 -12.92 -10.78
C CYS A 105 -13.33 -12.58 -11.61
N GLY A 106 -13.14 -12.10 -12.83
CA GLY A 106 -14.26 -11.77 -13.73
C GLY A 106 -15.03 -12.99 -14.23
N LEU A 107 -14.42 -14.18 -14.24
CA LEU A 107 -15.07 -15.46 -14.60
C LEU A 107 -15.68 -16.19 -13.41
N ALA A 108 -15.52 -15.69 -12.18
CA ALA A 108 -15.94 -16.39 -10.96
C ALA A 108 -17.45 -16.69 -10.97
N PRO A 109 -17.85 -17.96 -10.76
CA PRO A 109 -19.25 -18.37 -10.73
C PRO A 109 -19.94 -18.08 -9.39
N GLY A 110 -19.18 -17.71 -8.35
CA GLY A 110 -19.67 -17.42 -7.01
C GLY A 110 -18.62 -16.78 -6.13
N VAL A 111 -19.03 -16.32 -4.93
CA VAL A 111 -18.16 -15.60 -3.99
C VAL A 111 -16.95 -16.44 -3.53
N PRO A 112 -17.04 -17.73 -3.22
CA PRO A 112 -15.86 -18.53 -2.85
C PRO A 112 -14.81 -18.61 -3.98
N ALA A 113 -15.24 -18.79 -5.23
CA ALA A 113 -14.37 -18.80 -6.39
C ALA A 113 -13.72 -17.42 -6.61
N LEU A 114 -14.48 -16.34 -6.43
CA LEU A 114 -13.97 -14.98 -6.49
C LEU A 114 -12.91 -14.72 -5.42
N ILE A 115 -13.11 -15.15 -4.19
CA ILE A 115 -12.12 -15.04 -3.11
C ILE A 115 -10.84 -15.79 -3.47
N THR A 116 -10.96 -17.02 -3.99
CA THR A 116 -9.80 -17.81 -4.43
C THR A 116 -9.04 -17.11 -5.55
N ALA A 117 -9.74 -16.57 -6.54
CA ALA A 117 -9.13 -15.80 -7.63
C ALA A 117 -8.43 -14.51 -7.11
N ARG A 118 -9.02 -13.86 -6.09
CA ARG A 118 -8.42 -12.70 -5.40
C ARG A 118 -7.11 -13.07 -4.68
N VAL A 119 -7.00 -14.25 -4.10
CA VAL A 119 -5.76 -14.77 -3.51
C VAL A 119 -4.66 -14.88 -4.58
N ILE A 120 -4.98 -15.42 -5.75
CA ILE A 120 -4.03 -15.54 -6.88
C ILE A 120 -3.61 -14.13 -7.35
N GLN A 121 -4.58 -13.25 -7.54
CA GLN A 121 -4.34 -11.86 -7.98
C GLN A 121 -3.45 -11.11 -6.98
N ALA A 122 -3.70 -11.26 -5.69
CA ALA A 122 -2.92 -10.65 -4.61
C ALA A 122 -1.47 -11.13 -4.58
N ALA A 123 -1.23 -12.42 -4.83
CA ALA A 123 0.14 -12.96 -4.96
C ALA A 123 0.88 -12.27 -6.12
N GLY A 124 0.21 -12.05 -7.25
CA GLY A 124 0.74 -11.27 -8.37
C GLY A 124 1.11 -9.84 -7.99
N ALA A 125 0.20 -9.13 -7.31
CA ALA A 125 0.44 -7.79 -6.81
C ALA A 125 1.65 -7.73 -5.84
N GLY A 126 1.72 -8.70 -4.90
CA GLY A 126 2.81 -8.84 -3.94
C GLY A 126 4.18 -9.08 -4.60
N MET A 127 4.21 -9.68 -5.79
CA MET A 127 5.43 -9.84 -6.58
C MET A 127 5.77 -8.59 -7.39
N MET A 128 4.80 -8.00 -8.10
CA MET A 128 5.09 -6.93 -9.06
C MET A 128 5.46 -5.60 -8.39
N VAL A 129 4.83 -5.25 -7.26
CA VAL A 129 5.05 -3.94 -6.61
C VAL A 129 6.48 -3.78 -6.08
N PRO A 130 7.04 -4.67 -5.25
CA PRO A 130 8.41 -4.53 -4.77
C PRO A 130 9.44 -4.70 -5.88
N ALA A 131 9.19 -5.59 -6.85
CA ALA A 131 10.07 -5.77 -8.00
C ALA A 131 10.15 -4.51 -8.87
N SER A 132 9.01 -3.82 -9.09
CA SER A 132 8.97 -2.56 -9.85
C SER A 132 9.78 -1.46 -9.17
N LEU A 133 9.64 -1.30 -7.86
CA LEU A 133 10.39 -0.31 -7.08
C LEU A 133 11.90 -0.59 -7.09
N SER A 134 12.28 -1.84 -6.88
CA SER A 134 13.69 -2.26 -6.89
C SER A 134 14.34 -2.06 -8.26
N LEU A 135 13.63 -2.38 -9.37
CA LEU A 135 14.08 -2.14 -10.74
C LEU A 135 14.22 -0.64 -11.04
N LEU A 136 13.27 0.17 -10.57
CA LEU A 136 13.32 1.62 -10.74
C LEU A 136 14.58 2.20 -10.08
N LEU A 137 14.87 1.80 -8.84
CA LEU A 137 16.06 2.26 -8.12
C LEU A 137 17.38 1.78 -8.76
N ALA A 138 17.36 0.59 -9.39
CA ALA A 138 18.52 0.04 -10.09
C ALA A 138 18.75 0.72 -11.46
N ALA A 139 17.70 1.07 -12.18
CA ALA A 139 17.77 1.63 -13.53
C ALA A 139 18.03 3.14 -13.58
N VAL A 140 17.78 3.86 -12.46
CA VAL A 140 17.82 5.33 -12.42
C VAL A 140 19.06 5.82 -11.67
N PRO A 141 19.85 6.76 -12.24
CA PRO A 141 20.96 7.39 -11.55
C PRO A 141 20.54 8.01 -10.21
N VAL A 142 21.44 7.99 -9.22
CA VAL A 142 21.15 8.43 -7.84
C VAL A 142 20.52 9.82 -7.78
N ALA A 143 21.04 10.77 -8.55
CA ALA A 143 20.53 12.15 -8.61
C ALA A 143 19.10 12.26 -9.15
N ALA A 144 18.64 11.31 -10.00
CA ALA A 144 17.30 11.30 -10.59
C ALA A 144 16.30 10.45 -9.82
N ARG A 145 16.74 9.66 -8.83
CA ARG A 145 15.87 8.78 -8.02
C ARG A 145 14.72 9.51 -7.34
N PRO A 146 14.88 10.70 -6.72
CA PRO A 146 13.76 11.41 -6.10
C PRO A 146 12.63 11.70 -7.09
N LYS A 147 12.97 12.14 -8.30
CA LYS A 147 11.99 12.41 -9.37
C LYS A 147 11.30 11.11 -9.83
N ALA A 148 12.05 10.03 -10.02
CA ALA A 148 11.51 8.74 -10.45
C ALA A 148 10.58 8.13 -9.39
N LEU A 149 10.95 8.18 -8.11
CA LEU A 149 10.09 7.77 -6.99
C LEU A 149 8.83 8.62 -6.90
N GLY A 150 8.96 9.94 -7.11
CA GLY A 150 7.82 10.86 -7.18
C GLY A 150 6.84 10.45 -8.30
N THR A 151 7.34 10.14 -9.50
CA THR A 151 6.50 9.67 -10.62
C THR A 151 5.82 8.34 -10.30
N TRP A 152 6.56 7.38 -9.75
CA TRP A 152 6.04 6.07 -9.35
C TRP A 152 4.92 6.20 -8.30
N SER A 153 5.14 7.02 -7.27
CA SER A 153 4.14 7.28 -6.23
C SER A 153 2.93 8.05 -6.76
N ALA A 154 3.14 9.03 -7.65
CA ALA A 154 2.06 9.81 -8.25
C ALA A 154 1.15 8.93 -9.12
N LEU A 155 1.71 7.98 -9.89
CA LEU A 155 0.92 7.03 -10.67
C LEU A 155 0.15 6.05 -9.78
N GLY A 156 0.72 5.64 -8.64
CA GLY A 156 -0.01 4.88 -7.63
C GLY A 156 -1.20 5.67 -7.05
N ALA A 157 -0.99 6.94 -6.73
CA ALA A 157 -2.06 7.82 -6.25
C ALA A 157 -3.13 8.08 -7.32
N LEU A 158 -2.73 8.22 -8.59
CA LEU A 158 -3.64 8.37 -9.72
C LEU A 158 -4.52 7.13 -9.89
N GLY A 159 -3.94 5.91 -9.76
CA GLY A 159 -4.70 4.66 -9.78
C GLY A 159 -5.76 4.62 -8.67
N ALA A 160 -5.39 5.03 -7.45
CA ALA A 160 -6.32 5.13 -6.34
C ALA A 160 -7.44 6.16 -6.58
N ALA A 161 -7.10 7.33 -7.15
CA ALA A 161 -8.06 8.40 -7.44
C ALA A 161 -9.04 8.04 -8.57
N LEU A 162 -8.55 7.36 -9.61
CA LEU A 162 -9.38 6.93 -10.74
C LEU A 162 -10.23 5.69 -10.42
N GLY A 163 -9.84 4.90 -9.41
CA GLY A 163 -10.55 3.68 -9.01
C GLY A 163 -12.06 3.87 -8.85
N PRO A 164 -12.51 4.79 -7.99
CA PRO A 164 -13.93 5.04 -7.79
C PRO A 164 -14.65 5.50 -9.06
N VAL A 165 -14.08 6.40 -9.86
CA VAL A 165 -14.70 6.94 -11.07
C VAL A 165 -14.85 5.86 -12.15
N ILE A 166 -13.77 5.15 -12.43
CA ILE A 166 -13.75 4.06 -13.43
C ILE A 166 -14.62 2.91 -12.94
N GLY A 167 -14.50 2.56 -11.65
CA GLY A 167 -15.29 1.49 -11.03
C GLY A 167 -16.78 1.77 -11.13
N GLY A 168 -17.19 2.98 -10.75
CA GLY A 168 -18.59 3.42 -10.84
C GLY A 168 -19.18 3.30 -12.24
N SER A 169 -18.41 3.58 -13.27
CA SER A 169 -18.83 3.43 -14.67
C SER A 169 -18.90 1.96 -15.10
N LEU A 170 -17.90 1.17 -14.77
CA LEU A 170 -17.79 -0.23 -15.20
C LEU A 170 -18.84 -1.15 -14.54
N VAL A 171 -19.14 -0.94 -13.26
CA VAL A 171 -20.13 -1.79 -12.54
C VAL A 171 -21.55 -1.64 -13.09
N GLN A 172 -21.84 -0.56 -13.83
CA GLN A 172 -23.13 -0.39 -14.52
C GLN A 172 -23.30 -1.40 -15.65
N ILE A 173 -22.23 -1.79 -16.32
CA ILE A 173 -22.23 -2.80 -17.38
C ILE A 173 -22.25 -4.19 -16.69
N SER A 174 -21.27 -4.46 -15.84
CA SER A 174 -21.17 -5.61 -14.97
C SER A 174 -20.02 -5.40 -14.00
N TRP A 175 -20.18 -5.83 -12.75
CA TRP A 175 -19.09 -5.81 -11.76
C TRP A 175 -17.84 -6.58 -12.22
N ARG A 176 -17.98 -7.52 -13.15
CA ARG A 176 -16.86 -8.28 -13.72
C ARG A 176 -15.85 -7.41 -14.45
N TRP A 177 -16.30 -6.29 -15.04
CA TRP A 177 -15.43 -5.37 -15.76
C TRP A 177 -14.42 -4.66 -14.88
N VAL A 178 -14.67 -4.54 -13.56
CA VAL A 178 -13.67 -3.96 -12.65
C VAL A 178 -12.42 -4.82 -12.55
N PHE A 179 -12.53 -6.10 -12.85
CA PHE A 179 -11.40 -7.02 -12.94
C PHE A 179 -10.83 -7.08 -14.36
N TRP A 180 -11.69 -7.18 -15.37
CA TRP A 180 -11.22 -7.31 -16.75
C TRP A 180 -10.51 -6.10 -17.30
N ILE A 181 -10.72 -4.90 -16.75
CA ILE A 181 -9.95 -3.70 -17.11
C ILE A 181 -8.44 -3.86 -16.86
N ASN A 182 -8.07 -4.71 -15.93
CA ASN A 182 -6.67 -5.01 -15.65
C ASN A 182 -5.99 -5.85 -16.74
N LEU A 183 -6.75 -6.55 -17.59
CA LEU A 183 -6.19 -7.42 -18.62
C LEU A 183 -5.40 -6.64 -19.69
N PRO A 184 -6.01 -5.66 -20.39
CA PRO A 184 -5.27 -4.89 -21.40
C PRO A 184 -4.08 -4.14 -20.79
N VAL A 185 -4.25 -3.56 -19.60
CA VAL A 185 -3.17 -2.82 -18.93
C VAL A 185 -2.04 -3.77 -18.48
N GLY A 186 -2.39 -4.95 -17.93
CA GLY A 186 -1.42 -5.95 -17.48
C GLY A 186 -0.62 -6.56 -18.64
N ILE A 187 -1.29 -6.88 -19.75
CA ILE A 187 -0.63 -7.38 -20.97
C ILE A 187 0.31 -6.30 -21.52
N ALA A 188 -0.15 -5.06 -21.64
CA ALA A 188 0.67 -3.95 -22.12
C ALA A 188 1.88 -3.71 -21.21
N ALA A 189 1.68 -3.70 -19.87
CA ALA A 189 2.75 -3.56 -18.89
C ALA A 189 3.78 -4.70 -18.99
N ALA A 190 3.33 -5.95 -19.17
CA ALA A 190 4.21 -7.10 -19.31
C ALA A 190 5.03 -7.03 -20.61
N VAL A 191 4.41 -6.69 -21.74
CA VAL A 191 5.11 -6.52 -23.03
C VAL A 191 6.12 -5.38 -22.97
N LEU A 192 5.74 -4.23 -22.41
CA LEU A 192 6.64 -3.08 -22.24
C LEU A 192 7.79 -3.44 -21.30
N ALA A 193 7.53 -4.09 -20.15
CA ALA A 193 8.54 -4.51 -19.22
C ALA A 193 9.52 -5.51 -19.86
N ALA A 194 9.02 -6.45 -20.66
CA ALA A 194 9.84 -7.40 -21.39
C ALA A 194 10.77 -6.74 -22.43
N ARG A 195 10.36 -5.62 -23.03
CA ARG A 195 11.13 -4.93 -24.09
C ARG A 195 12.07 -3.84 -23.56
N VAL A 196 11.64 -3.11 -22.52
CA VAL A 196 12.27 -1.85 -22.12
C VAL A 196 13.07 -1.98 -20.82
N VAL A 197 12.62 -2.84 -19.89
CA VAL A 197 13.24 -2.94 -18.56
C VAL A 197 14.43 -3.91 -18.59
N PRO A 198 15.66 -3.48 -18.25
CA PRO A 198 16.80 -4.38 -18.15
C PRO A 198 16.66 -5.33 -16.95
N GLU A 199 17.26 -6.55 -17.07
CA GLU A 199 17.35 -7.44 -15.92
C GLU A 199 18.31 -6.87 -14.88
N SER A 200 17.95 -7.05 -13.61
CA SER A 200 18.77 -6.67 -12.47
C SER A 200 18.60 -7.68 -11.36
N LYS A 201 19.69 -8.07 -10.73
CA LYS A 201 19.71 -8.94 -9.55
C LYS A 201 20.79 -8.49 -8.60
N ASP A 202 20.66 -8.81 -7.34
CA ASP A 202 21.71 -8.59 -6.35
C ASP A 202 22.59 -9.86 -6.26
N VAL A 203 23.83 -9.73 -6.67
CA VAL A 203 24.81 -10.82 -6.63
C VAL A 203 25.14 -11.26 -5.19
N GLN A 204 24.94 -10.35 -4.22
CA GLN A 204 25.19 -10.62 -2.80
C GLN A 204 23.97 -11.15 -2.07
N ALA A 205 22.79 -11.18 -2.70
CA ALA A 205 21.57 -11.67 -2.08
C ALA A 205 21.69 -13.16 -1.73
N ARG A 206 21.79 -13.46 -0.43
CA ARG A 206 21.90 -14.83 0.11
C ARG A 206 20.64 -15.18 0.92
N GLY A 207 20.36 -16.47 1.03
CA GLY A 207 19.26 -17.03 1.80
C GLY A 207 17.98 -17.24 0.99
N ARG A 208 17.10 -18.12 1.49
CA ARG A 208 15.78 -18.40 0.92
C ARG A 208 14.75 -17.45 1.53
N PRO A 209 13.74 -16.98 0.77
CA PRO A 209 12.63 -16.24 1.34
C PRO A 209 11.94 -17.01 2.47
N ASP A 210 11.53 -16.33 3.51
CA ASP A 210 10.82 -16.93 4.64
C ASP A 210 9.33 -17.13 4.33
N LEU A 211 9.02 -18.18 3.56
CA LEU A 211 7.63 -18.52 3.19
C LEU A 211 6.80 -18.98 4.40
N ILE A 212 7.43 -19.64 5.38
CA ILE A 212 6.72 -20.06 6.60
C ILE A 212 6.38 -18.83 7.45
N GLY A 213 7.33 -17.88 7.60
CA GLY A 213 7.05 -16.61 8.28
C GLY A 213 5.96 -15.80 7.58
N ALA A 214 5.92 -15.81 6.24
CA ALA A 214 4.86 -15.19 5.46
C ALA A 214 3.50 -15.87 5.70
N GLY A 215 3.45 -17.19 5.73
CA GLY A 215 2.25 -17.96 6.07
C GLY A 215 1.75 -17.68 7.48
N LEU A 216 2.66 -17.62 8.46
CA LEU A 216 2.33 -17.28 9.85
C LEU A 216 1.78 -15.84 9.97
N LEU A 217 2.36 -14.88 9.24
CA LEU A 217 1.85 -13.49 9.19
C LEU A 217 0.44 -13.46 8.57
N ALA A 218 0.25 -14.14 7.44
CA ALA A 218 -1.06 -14.23 6.79
C ALA A 218 -2.09 -14.87 7.71
N ALA A 219 -1.73 -15.96 8.40
CA ALA A 219 -2.60 -16.63 9.37
C ALA A 219 -2.94 -15.72 10.55
N ALA A 220 -1.94 -15.04 11.13
CA ALA A 220 -2.17 -14.13 12.25
C ALA A 220 -3.16 -13.01 11.87
N VAL A 221 -2.92 -12.32 10.76
CA VAL A 221 -3.79 -11.21 10.31
C VAL A 221 -5.15 -11.74 9.86
N GLY A 222 -5.19 -12.88 9.15
CA GLY A 222 -6.42 -13.50 8.68
C GLY A 222 -7.33 -13.98 9.82
N LEU A 223 -6.76 -14.53 10.89
CA LEU A 223 -7.51 -14.98 12.07
C LEU A 223 -8.09 -13.80 12.87
N VAL A 224 -7.36 -12.67 13.01
CA VAL A 224 -7.97 -11.46 13.61
C VAL A 224 -9.12 -10.97 12.75
N ALA A 225 -8.93 -10.89 11.42
CA ALA A 225 -9.99 -10.47 10.51
C ALA A 225 -11.21 -11.41 10.60
N LEU A 226 -10.98 -12.72 10.65
CA LEU A 226 -12.04 -13.72 10.82
C LEU A 226 -12.80 -13.53 12.13
N ALA A 227 -12.09 -13.36 13.24
CA ALA A 227 -12.69 -13.12 14.54
C ALA A 227 -13.60 -11.89 14.51
N LEU A 228 -13.09 -10.75 14.00
CA LEU A 228 -13.85 -9.50 13.92
C LEU A 228 -15.07 -9.61 12.99
N VAL A 229 -14.89 -10.15 11.79
CA VAL A 229 -15.97 -10.29 10.80
C VAL A 229 -17.05 -11.25 11.27
N LYS A 230 -16.71 -12.28 12.04
CA LYS A 230 -17.65 -13.29 12.57
C LYS A 230 -18.13 -12.99 14.00
N ALA A 231 -17.60 -11.98 14.68
CA ALA A 231 -17.99 -11.63 16.03
C ALA A 231 -19.52 -11.40 16.21
N PRO A 232 -20.22 -10.72 15.28
CA PRO A 232 -21.68 -10.56 15.36
C PRO A 232 -22.46 -11.90 15.32
N GLU A 233 -21.96 -12.87 14.54
CA GLU A 233 -22.60 -14.19 14.40
C GLU A 233 -22.26 -15.12 15.57
N TRP A 234 -21.00 -15.12 16.02
CA TRP A 234 -20.50 -16.00 17.08
C TRP A 234 -20.80 -15.49 18.48
N GLY A 235 -20.96 -14.16 18.64
CA GLY A 235 -20.97 -13.46 19.92
C GLY A 235 -19.55 -13.09 20.39
N TRP A 236 -19.39 -11.85 20.84
CA TRP A 236 -18.10 -11.27 21.28
C TRP A 236 -17.46 -11.99 22.47
N GLY A 237 -18.24 -12.69 23.30
CA GLY A 237 -17.77 -13.49 24.45
C GLY A 237 -17.66 -14.98 24.16
N SER A 238 -17.86 -15.43 22.93
CA SER A 238 -17.88 -16.87 22.61
C SER A 238 -16.48 -17.50 22.63
N ALA A 239 -16.44 -18.81 22.89
CA ALA A 239 -15.21 -19.60 22.82
C ALA A 239 -14.62 -19.59 21.41
N ALA A 240 -15.45 -19.51 20.35
CA ALA A 240 -15.00 -19.42 18.97
C ALA A 240 -14.26 -18.10 18.72
N PHE A 241 -14.79 -16.97 19.18
CA PHE A 241 -14.12 -15.66 19.08
C PHE A 241 -12.80 -15.66 19.85
N ALA A 242 -12.83 -16.04 21.13
CA ALA A 242 -11.62 -16.06 21.96
C ALA A 242 -10.56 -17.03 21.44
N GLY A 243 -10.96 -18.25 21.03
CA GLY A 243 -10.05 -19.25 20.46
C GLY A 243 -9.41 -18.79 19.16
N THR A 244 -10.15 -18.10 18.29
CA THR A 244 -9.62 -17.54 17.05
C THR A 244 -8.60 -16.42 17.30
N LEU A 245 -8.86 -15.55 18.31
CA LEU A 245 -7.89 -14.53 18.71
C LEU A 245 -6.63 -15.14 19.33
N LEU A 246 -6.77 -16.16 20.16
CA LEU A 246 -5.63 -16.88 20.74
C LEU A 246 -4.78 -17.56 19.65
N ALA A 247 -5.41 -18.18 18.66
CA ALA A 247 -4.74 -18.76 17.51
C ALA A 247 -4.00 -17.69 16.69
N SER A 248 -4.60 -16.51 16.51
CA SER A 248 -3.95 -15.37 15.86
C SER A 248 -2.70 -14.93 16.62
N LEU A 249 -2.81 -14.76 17.95
CA LEU A 249 -1.68 -14.40 18.81
C LEU A 249 -0.57 -15.45 18.76
N ALA A 250 -0.92 -16.73 18.76
CA ALA A 250 0.04 -17.84 18.65
C ALA A 250 0.79 -17.80 17.30
N CYS A 251 0.07 -17.58 16.18
CA CYS A 251 0.68 -17.41 14.88
C CYS A 251 1.61 -16.18 14.82
N GLY A 252 1.20 -15.05 15.41
CA GLY A 252 2.00 -13.84 15.51
C GLY A 252 3.27 -14.06 16.33
N ALA A 253 3.15 -14.72 17.50
CA ALA A 253 4.29 -15.07 18.35
C ALA A 253 5.26 -16.03 17.64
N ALA A 254 4.74 -17.04 16.94
CA ALA A 254 5.53 -17.98 16.14
C ALA A 254 6.26 -17.25 15.01
N MET A 255 5.60 -16.32 14.32
CA MET A 255 6.21 -15.47 13.28
C MET A 255 7.36 -14.62 13.85
N VAL A 256 7.16 -13.98 15.01
CA VAL A 256 8.21 -13.19 15.68
C VAL A 256 9.37 -14.09 16.13
N ALA A 257 9.09 -15.24 16.75
CA ALA A 257 10.12 -16.20 17.18
C ALA A 257 10.95 -16.71 15.99
N ARG A 258 10.27 -17.00 14.85
CA ARG A 258 10.92 -17.38 13.61
C ARG A 258 11.76 -16.24 13.02
N SER A 259 11.23 -15.01 13.01
CA SER A 259 11.94 -13.83 12.50
C SER A 259 13.24 -13.52 13.26
N ARG A 260 13.35 -13.95 14.52
CA ARG A 260 14.59 -13.84 15.31
C ARG A 260 15.68 -14.82 14.86
N ARG A 261 15.31 -15.94 14.23
CA ARG A 261 16.22 -17.05 13.90
C ARG A 261 16.48 -17.17 12.40
N HIS A 262 15.62 -16.64 11.56
CA HIS A 262 15.75 -16.78 10.11
C HIS A 262 16.64 -15.69 9.51
N HIS A 263 17.55 -16.06 8.60
CA HIS A 263 18.49 -15.14 7.94
C HIS A 263 17.79 -14.06 7.08
N SER A 264 16.61 -14.35 6.59
CA SER A 264 15.84 -13.47 5.71
C SER A 264 14.38 -13.41 6.16
N PRO A 265 14.09 -12.86 7.37
CA PRO A 265 12.76 -12.87 7.96
C PRO A 265 11.78 -11.98 7.18
N VAL A 266 10.48 -12.27 7.28
CA VAL A 266 9.41 -11.41 6.69
C VAL A 266 9.44 -10.02 7.31
N ILE A 267 9.59 -9.95 8.64
CA ILE A 267 9.76 -8.69 9.37
C ILE A 267 11.14 -8.69 10.00
N GLU A 268 11.97 -7.74 9.58
CA GLU A 268 13.30 -7.55 10.16
C GLU A 268 13.17 -6.78 11.48
N LEU A 269 13.17 -7.53 12.59
CA LEU A 269 12.95 -6.99 13.94
C LEU A 269 14.00 -5.99 14.37
N SER A 270 15.20 -6.02 13.78
CA SER A 270 16.26 -5.03 14.03
C SER A 270 15.82 -3.62 13.65
N LEU A 271 15.05 -3.47 12.58
CA LEU A 271 14.52 -2.17 12.13
C LEU A 271 13.49 -1.60 13.13
N LEU A 272 12.71 -2.47 13.78
CA LEU A 272 11.73 -2.07 14.79
C LEU A 272 12.36 -1.56 16.10
N ARG A 273 13.66 -1.74 16.30
CA ARG A 273 14.38 -1.15 17.44
C ARG A 273 14.55 0.36 17.30
N ALA A 274 14.57 0.87 16.07
CA ALA A 274 14.61 2.31 15.84
C ALA A 274 13.24 2.92 16.14
N ARG A 275 13.17 3.83 17.12
CA ARG A 275 11.93 4.47 17.59
C ARG A 275 11.13 5.12 16.48
N SER A 276 11.80 5.78 15.52
CA SER A 276 11.13 6.38 14.36
C SER A 276 10.53 5.34 13.42
N PHE A 277 11.20 4.21 13.21
CA PHE A 277 10.69 3.15 12.35
C PHE A 277 9.51 2.40 13.00
N SER A 278 9.64 2.01 14.27
CA SER A 278 8.55 1.35 15.01
C SER A 278 7.33 2.26 15.17
N GLY A 279 7.55 3.55 15.40
CA GLY A 279 6.49 4.56 15.45
C GLY A 279 5.78 4.70 14.11
N ALA A 280 6.52 4.79 13.00
CA ALA A 280 5.94 4.85 11.66
C ALA A 280 5.19 3.56 11.29
N PHE A 281 5.72 2.40 11.69
CA PHE A 281 5.07 1.11 11.49
C PHE A 281 3.73 1.02 12.22
N ALA A 282 3.71 1.32 13.52
CA ALA A 282 2.50 1.29 14.34
C ALA A 282 1.47 2.35 13.91
N ALA A 283 1.92 3.60 13.67
CA ALA A 283 1.05 4.66 13.20
C ALA A 283 0.47 4.33 11.80
N SER A 284 1.23 3.66 10.92
CA SER A 284 0.72 3.22 9.61
C SER A 284 -0.36 2.17 9.75
N ILE A 285 -0.22 1.17 10.64
CA ILE A 285 -1.29 0.18 10.88
C ILE A 285 -2.58 0.90 11.28
N LEU A 286 -2.53 1.77 12.28
CA LEU A 286 -3.70 2.50 12.77
C LEU A 286 -4.28 3.43 11.72
N TYR A 287 -3.43 4.19 11.02
CA TYR A 287 -3.88 5.11 9.97
C TYR A 287 -4.60 4.39 8.84
N TYR A 288 -4.03 3.29 8.35
CA TYR A 288 -4.63 2.52 7.26
C TYR A 288 -5.82 1.67 7.71
N ALA A 289 -5.95 1.38 9.00
CA ALA A 289 -7.20 0.84 9.56
C ALA A 289 -8.35 1.85 9.42
N GLY A 290 -8.13 3.10 9.86
CA GLY A 290 -9.09 4.18 9.66
C GLY A 290 -9.40 4.43 8.17
N PHE A 291 -8.36 4.44 7.32
CA PHE A 291 -8.51 4.71 5.90
C PHE A 291 -9.26 3.60 5.15
N GLY A 292 -8.95 2.32 5.41
CA GLY A 292 -9.64 1.18 4.81
C GLY A 292 -11.11 1.12 5.23
N ALA A 293 -11.40 1.31 6.50
CA ALA A 293 -12.77 1.41 7.02
C ALA A 293 -13.53 2.58 6.36
N PHE A 294 -12.91 3.76 6.26
CA PHE A 294 -13.50 4.94 5.63
C PHE A 294 -13.91 4.69 4.18
N VAL A 295 -13.02 4.12 3.37
CA VAL A 295 -13.30 3.89 1.94
C VAL A 295 -14.50 2.96 1.76
N LEU A 296 -14.58 1.87 2.53
CA LEU A 296 -15.73 0.96 2.50
C LEU A 296 -16.98 1.65 3.03
N SER A 297 -16.91 2.34 4.17
CA SER A 297 -18.05 3.04 4.78
C SER A 297 -18.64 4.07 3.83
N ALA A 298 -17.82 4.85 3.13
CA ALA A 298 -18.28 5.86 2.19
C ALA A 298 -19.06 5.25 1.01
N VAL A 299 -18.57 4.14 0.45
CA VAL A 299 -19.24 3.45 -0.66
C VAL A 299 -20.57 2.86 -0.19
N GLU A 300 -20.56 2.11 0.91
CA GLU A 300 -21.77 1.46 1.45
C GLU A 300 -22.84 2.50 1.87
N PHE A 301 -22.42 3.63 2.45
CA PHE A 301 -23.32 4.71 2.82
C PHE A 301 -23.97 5.36 1.59
N LEU A 302 -23.18 5.74 0.59
CA LEU A 302 -23.68 6.40 -0.61
C LEU A 302 -24.62 5.50 -1.42
N THR A 303 -24.30 4.21 -1.51
CA THR A 303 -25.11 3.27 -2.30
C THR A 303 -26.24 2.64 -1.50
N GLY A 304 -26.07 2.41 -0.21
CA GLY A 304 -27.03 1.74 0.66
C GLY A 304 -28.04 2.70 1.30
N VAL A 305 -27.58 3.87 1.80
CA VAL A 305 -28.43 4.85 2.50
C VAL A 305 -28.93 5.94 1.54
N TRP A 306 -28.03 6.56 0.79
CA TRP A 306 -28.42 7.62 -0.16
C TRP A 306 -28.90 7.08 -1.52
N HIS A 307 -28.82 5.77 -1.75
CA HIS A 307 -29.24 5.10 -2.99
C HIS A 307 -28.62 5.69 -4.26
N TYR A 308 -27.40 6.23 -4.13
CA TYR A 308 -26.66 6.72 -5.31
C TYR A 308 -26.31 5.58 -6.23
N SER A 309 -26.37 5.84 -7.54
CA SER A 309 -25.78 4.91 -8.50
C SER A 309 -24.28 4.81 -8.27
N ALA A 310 -23.64 3.71 -8.70
CA ALA A 310 -22.20 3.55 -8.52
C ALA A 310 -21.39 4.67 -9.19
N VAL A 311 -21.85 5.20 -10.34
CA VAL A 311 -21.21 6.36 -10.99
C VAL A 311 -21.29 7.59 -10.10
N LEU A 312 -22.47 7.88 -9.57
CA LEU A 312 -22.65 9.04 -8.71
C LEU A 312 -21.87 8.90 -7.40
N ALA A 313 -21.86 7.71 -6.80
CA ALA A 313 -21.06 7.41 -5.63
C ALA A 313 -19.55 7.56 -5.93
N GLY A 314 -19.07 7.06 -7.06
CA GLY A 314 -17.69 7.22 -7.51
C GLY A 314 -17.31 8.68 -7.72
N LEU A 315 -18.18 9.46 -8.37
CA LEU A 315 -17.98 10.91 -8.54
C LEU A 315 -18.02 11.67 -7.21
N ALA A 316 -18.91 11.27 -6.30
CA ALA A 316 -18.99 11.87 -4.97
C ALA A 316 -17.74 11.61 -4.11
N ILE A 317 -17.06 10.49 -4.31
CA ILE A 317 -15.81 10.16 -3.61
C ILE A 317 -14.59 10.83 -4.26
N ALA A 318 -14.60 11.08 -5.57
CA ALA A 318 -13.45 11.55 -6.36
C ALA A 318 -12.79 12.85 -5.85
N PRO A 319 -13.49 13.87 -5.30
CA PRO A 319 -12.86 15.07 -4.78
C PRO A 319 -11.83 14.83 -3.68
N GLY A 320 -12.02 13.80 -2.83
CA GLY A 320 -11.05 13.42 -1.81
C GLY A 320 -9.67 13.09 -2.40
N PRO A 321 -9.54 12.05 -3.24
CA PRO A 321 -8.28 11.72 -3.93
C PRO A 321 -7.66 12.86 -4.74
N LEU A 322 -8.45 13.74 -5.36
CA LEU A 322 -7.94 14.90 -6.07
C LEU A 322 -7.21 15.88 -5.14
N MET A 323 -7.71 16.06 -3.91
CA MET A 323 -7.06 16.90 -2.91
C MET A 323 -5.77 16.28 -2.36
N VAL A 324 -5.57 14.97 -2.46
CA VAL A 324 -4.32 14.31 -2.01
C VAL A 324 -3.11 14.87 -2.74
N LEU A 325 -3.20 15.06 -4.07
CA LEU A 325 -2.06 15.44 -4.91
C LEU A 325 -1.41 16.78 -4.49
N PRO A 326 -2.15 17.91 -4.39
CA PRO A 326 -1.53 19.18 -4.01
C PRO A 326 -0.95 19.15 -2.59
N PHE A 327 -1.60 18.46 -1.66
CA PHE A 327 -1.08 18.36 -0.30
C PHE A 327 0.14 17.46 -0.19
N ALA A 328 0.17 16.32 -0.88
CA ALA A 328 1.32 15.42 -0.88
C ALA A 328 2.54 16.01 -1.60
N LEU A 329 2.33 16.70 -2.74
CA LEU A 329 3.43 17.21 -3.56
C LEU A 329 3.96 18.55 -3.08
N PHE A 330 3.12 19.41 -2.56
CA PHE A 330 3.49 20.80 -2.24
C PHE A 330 3.43 21.12 -0.75
N ALA A 331 2.35 20.75 -0.06
CA ALA A 331 2.15 21.13 1.34
C ALA A 331 2.99 20.28 2.29
N ALA A 332 2.99 18.95 2.17
CA ALA A 332 3.70 18.05 3.07
C ALA A 332 5.21 18.31 3.09
N PRO A 333 5.93 18.46 1.95
CA PRO A 333 7.36 18.77 1.98
C PRO A 333 7.68 20.13 2.60
N ARG A 334 6.89 21.16 2.27
CA ARG A 334 7.08 22.52 2.84
C ARG A 334 6.83 22.55 4.33
N LEU A 335 5.80 21.88 4.80
CA LEU A 335 5.51 21.77 6.23
C LEU A 335 6.59 20.94 6.95
N ALA A 336 7.09 19.87 6.34
CA ALA A 336 8.16 19.06 6.92
C ALA A 336 9.44 19.89 7.14
N THR A 337 9.81 20.76 6.21
CA THR A 337 10.96 21.66 6.38
C THR A 337 10.71 22.73 7.47
N ARG A 338 9.51 23.33 7.50
CA ARG A 338 9.16 24.37 8.49
C ARG A 338 9.00 23.82 9.90
N LEU A 339 8.44 22.64 10.05
CA LEU A 339 8.14 22.01 11.34
C LEU A 339 9.29 21.12 11.86
N GLY A 340 10.39 21.00 11.12
CA GLY A 340 11.58 20.24 11.54
C GLY A 340 11.42 18.71 11.42
N GLY A 341 10.62 18.24 10.46
CA GLY A 341 10.57 16.84 10.09
C GLY A 341 9.19 16.30 9.70
N PRO A 342 9.16 15.18 8.97
CA PRO A 342 7.91 14.59 8.48
C PRO A 342 7.00 14.05 9.60
N GLY A 343 7.56 13.67 10.77
CA GLY A 343 6.77 13.14 11.88
C GLY A 343 5.70 14.11 12.39
N ARG A 344 6.02 15.42 12.49
CA ARG A 344 5.05 16.45 12.90
C ARG A 344 3.95 16.66 11.84
N VAL A 345 4.31 16.55 10.57
CA VAL A 345 3.33 16.64 9.46
C VAL A 345 2.40 15.43 9.47
N ALA A 346 2.91 14.24 9.81
CA ALA A 346 2.09 13.04 9.98
C ALA A 346 1.04 13.23 11.09
N VAL A 347 1.41 13.83 12.23
CA VAL A 347 0.45 14.17 13.31
C VAL A 347 -0.65 15.09 12.79
N ILE A 348 -0.28 16.17 12.10
CA ILE A 348 -1.26 17.12 11.52
C ILE A 348 -2.16 16.40 10.52
N GLY A 349 -1.61 15.58 9.63
CA GLY A 349 -2.40 14.81 8.66
C GLY A 349 -3.40 13.85 9.31
N CYS A 350 -2.99 13.16 10.39
CA CYS A 350 -3.89 12.30 11.18
C CYS A 350 -5.00 13.12 11.86
N ALA A 351 -4.67 14.26 12.46
CA ALA A 351 -5.64 15.15 13.10
C ALA A 351 -6.64 15.73 12.10
N VAL A 352 -6.17 16.15 10.92
CA VAL A 352 -7.03 16.64 9.82
C VAL A 352 -7.99 15.53 9.35
N ASN A 353 -7.52 14.27 9.22
CA ASN A 353 -8.40 13.16 8.88
C ASN A 353 -9.43 12.86 9.98
N ALA A 354 -9.02 12.83 11.25
CA ALA A 354 -9.95 12.67 12.36
C ALA A 354 -11.00 13.79 12.37
N GLY A 355 -10.59 15.04 12.16
CA GLY A 355 -11.47 16.20 12.05
C GLY A 355 -12.44 16.14 10.87
N ALA A 356 -11.97 15.62 9.71
CA ALA A 356 -12.81 15.41 8.55
C ALA A 356 -13.94 14.40 8.82
N GLN A 357 -13.60 13.29 9.50
CA GLN A 357 -14.61 12.28 9.86
C GLN A 357 -15.54 12.78 10.97
N LEU A 358 -15.03 13.57 11.91
CA LEU A 358 -15.84 14.21 12.93
C LEU A 358 -16.84 15.19 12.30
N LEU A 359 -16.40 16.00 11.32
CA LEU A 359 -17.27 16.89 10.56
C LEU A 359 -18.38 16.09 9.86
N TRP A 360 -18.06 14.95 9.22
CA TRP A 360 -19.07 14.09 8.62
C TRP A 360 -20.01 13.48 9.68
N LEU A 361 -19.46 12.99 10.79
CA LEU A 361 -20.24 12.40 11.90
C LEU A 361 -21.29 13.35 12.44
N THR A 362 -20.97 14.66 12.57
CA THR A 362 -21.92 15.67 13.09
C THR A 362 -23.02 16.03 12.09
N GLN A 363 -22.86 15.67 10.83
CA GLN A 363 -23.77 16.07 9.75
C GLN A 363 -24.39 14.89 8.99
N ILE A 364 -24.01 13.64 9.35
CA ILE A 364 -24.51 12.44 8.66
C ILE A 364 -26.00 12.26 8.88
N GLN A 365 -26.76 12.13 7.79
CA GLN A 365 -28.21 11.96 7.78
C GLN A 365 -28.65 11.04 6.64
N ALA A 366 -29.88 10.51 6.72
CA ALA A 366 -30.46 9.61 5.71
C ALA A 366 -30.74 10.34 4.38
N GLU A 367 -31.11 11.62 4.45
CA GLU A 367 -31.39 12.43 3.26
C GLU A 367 -30.09 12.87 2.58
N PRO A 368 -30.02 12.80 1.23
CA PRO A 368 -28.84 13.22 0.50
C PRO A 368 -28.56 14.74 0.62
N ALA A 369 -27.45 15.10 1.20
CA ALA A 369 -26.97 16.49 1.34
C ALA A 369 -25.48 16.60 1.02
N TYR A 370 -25.12 16.19 -0.20
CA TYR A 370 -23.73 16.02 -0.63
C TYR A 370 -22.87 17.27 -0.47
N LEU A 371 -23.32 18.41 -1.03
CA LEU A 371 -22.52 19.65 -1.07
C LEU A 371 -22.23 20.24 0.30
N THR A 372 -23.17 20.12 1.23
CA THR A 372 -23.06 20.71 2.56
C THR A 372 -22.46 19.77 3.59
N HIS A 373 -22.70 18.46 3.47
CA HIS A 373 -22.32 17.50 4.52
C HIS A 373 -21.11 16.64 4.14
N LEU A 374 -21.12 16.03 2.96
CA LEU A 374 -20.07 15.08 2.59
C LEU A 374 -18.89 15.75 1.88
N LEU A 375 -19.11 16.64 0.93
CA LEU A 375 -18.06 17.27 0.16
C LEU A 375 -17.01 18.00 1.02
N PRO A 376 -17.37 18.82 2.03
CA PRO A 376 -16.37 19.45 2.90
C PRO A 376 -15.50 18.43 3.65
N ALA A 377 -16.12 17.35 4.16
CA ALA A 377 -15.40 16.27 4.82
C ALA A 377 -14.47 15.52 3.86
N GLN A 378 -14.88 15.28 2.62
CA GLN A 378 -14.07 14.65 1.58
C GLN A 378 -12.84 15.48 1.21
N LEU A 379 -13.01 16.80 1.01
CA LEU A 379 -11.92 17.71 0.69
C LEU A 379 -10.91 17.78 1.85
N LEU A 380 -11.41 17.94 3.08
CA LEU A 380 -10.58 17.97 4.27
C LEU A 380 -9.85 16.62 4.48
N GLY A 381 -10.57 15.51 4.30
CA GLY A 381 -9.99 14.16 4.39
C GLY A 381 -8.90 13.95 3.35
N GLY A 382 -9.12 14.35 2.09
CA GLY A 382 -8.11 14.29 1.04
C GLY A 382 -6.84 15.08 1.37
N ALA A 383 -6.99 16.29 1.93
CA ALA A 383 -5.87 17.07 2.44
C ALA A 383 -5.11 16.31 3.54
N GLY A 384 -5.84 15.74 4.51
CA GLY A 384 -5.27 14.93 5.59
C GLY A 384 -4.50 13.71 5.07
N VAL A 385 -5.04 12.99 4.07
CA VAL A 385 -4.36 11.86 3.39
C VAL A 385 -3.07 12.33 2.74
N GLY A 386 -3.11 13.45 2.00
CA GLY A 386 -1.95 14.03 1.33
C GLY A 386 -0.84 14.45 2.29
N LEU A 387 -1.18 14.83 3.52
CA LEU A 387 -0.22 15.16 4.57
C LEU A 387 0.28 13.90 5.29
N ALA A 388 -0.60 12.98 5.68
CA ALA A 388 -0.27 11.85 6.55
C ALA A 388 0.56 10.77 5.84
N ILE A 389 0.11 10.27 4.68
CA ILE A 389 0.71 9.09 4.03
C ILE A 389 2.19 9.31 3.68
N PRO A 390 2.58 10.35 2.90
CA PRO A 390 3.98 10.55 2.56
C PRO A 390 4.83 10.86 3.78
N SER A 391 4.24 11.48 4.80
CA SER A 391 4.95 11.87 6.01
C SER A 391 5.22 10.67 6.95
N LEU A 392 4.28 9.73 7.07
CA LEU A 392 4.49 8.47 7.79
C LEU A 392 5.60 7.64 7.13
N LEU A 393 5.54 7.49 5.80
CA LEU A 393 6.57 6.80 5.03
C LEU A 393 7.93 7.50 5.16
N GLY A 394 7.96 8.83 5.04
CA GLY A 394 9.17 9.63 5.17
C GLY A 394 9.79 9.53 6.58
N ALA A 395 8.99 9.58 7.63
CA ALA A 395 9.46 9.45 9.02
C ALA A 395 10.05 8.06 9.30
N GLY A 396 9.41 6.99 8.81
CA GLY A 396 9.92 5.63 8.91
C GLY A 396 11.20 5.43 8.11
N SER A 397 11.25 5.97 6.90
CA SER A 397 12.41 5.83 6.01
C SER A 397 13.64 6.62 6.47
N ALA A 398 13.46 7.66 7.28
CA ALA A 398 14.56 8.50 7.77
C ALA A 398 15.59 7.76 8.63
N SER A 399 15.22 6.63 9.24
CA SER A 399 16.11 5.78 10.03
C SER A 399 16.76 4.64 9.25
N LEU A 400 16.42 4.48 7.97
CA LEU A 400 16.90 3.38 7.15
C LEU A 400 18.23 3.73 6.49
N THR A 401 19.14 2.76 6.43
CA THR A 401 20.33 2.84 5.60
C THR A 401 19.98 2.54 4.14
N PRO A 402 20.77 2.98 3.16
CA PRO A 402 20.56 2.65 1.76
C PRO A 402 20.40 1.15 1.48
N ALA A 403 21.12 0.30 2.23
CA ALA A 403 21.04 -1.15 2.11
C ALA A 403 19.72 -1.74 2.66
N SER A 404 19.13 -1.12 3.69
CA SER A 404 17.89 -1.58 4.33
C SER A 404 16.63 -0.89 3.79
N PHE A 405 16.77 0.07 2.86
CA PHE A 405 15.64 0.86 2.36
C PHE A 405 14.55 0.00 1.69
N GLY A 406 14.93 -0.96 0.86
CA GLY A 406 13.99 -1.87 0.20
C GLY A 406 13.19 -2.72 1.21
N THR A 407 13.90 -3.35 2.16
CA THR A 407 13.28 -4.17 3.21
C THR A 407 12.39 -3.31 4.12
N GLY A 408 12.86 -2.14 4.55
CA GLY A 408 12.09 -1.25 5.41
C GLY A 408 10.82 -0.72 4.73
N SER A 409 10.90 -0.32 3.47
CA SER A 409 9.73 0.08 2.68
C SER A 409 8.73 -1.06 2.52
N GLY A 410 9.20 -2.29 2.32
CA GLY A 410 8.37 -3.49 2.28
C GLY A 410 7.62 -3.71 3.59
N ILE A 411 8.31 -3.58 4.73
CA ILE A 411 7.70 -3.72 6.07
C ILE A 411 6.64 -2.63 6.33
N LEU A 412 6.90 -1.37 5.96
CA LEU A 412 5.92 -0.29 6.06
C LEU A 412 4.71 -0.52 5.14
N ASN A 413 4.91 -1.09 3.97
CA ASN A 413 3.82 -1.49 3.08
C ASN A 413 3.00 -2.67 3.67
N THR A 414 3.66 -3.61 4.34
CA THR A 414 2.99 -4.69 5.09
C THR A 414 2.14 -4.10 6.22
N ALA A 415 2.64 -3.12 6.99
CA ALA A 415 1.88 -2.40 8.00
C ALA A 415 0.59 -1.75 7.43
N ARG A 416 0.71 -1.13 6.25
CA ARG A 416 -0.42 -0.57 5.51
C ARG A 416 -1.50 -1.63 5.24
N GLN A 417 -1.12 -2.80 4.76
CA GLN A 417 -2.08 -3.85 4.42
C GLN A 417 -2.73 -4.45 5.67
N ILE A 418 -1.94 -4.70 6.72
CA ILE A 418 -2.46 -5.17 8.02
C ILE A 418 -3.51 -4.18 8.53
N GLY A 419 -3.19 -2.89 8.54
CA GLY A 419 -4.13 -1.85 8.94
C GLY A 419 -5.43 -1.90 8.13
N THR A 420 -5.34 -1.93 6.81
CA THR A 420 -6.53 -1.98 5.94
C THR A 420 -7.43 -3.17 6.26
N VAL A 421 -6.85 -4.37 6.47
CA VAL A 421 -7.63 -5.57 6.85
C VAL A 421 -8.36 -5.36 8.18
N LEU A 422 -7.64 -4.86 9.21
CA LEU A 422 -8.22 -4.64 10.53
C LEU A 422 -9.35 -3.60 10.48
N GLY A 423 -9.18 -2.53 9.72
CA GLY A 423 -10.18 -1.49 9.56
C GLY A 423 -11.44 -1.98 8.86
N VAL A 424 -11.27 -2.67 7.73
CA VAL A 424 -12.39 -3.27 6.98
C VAL A 424 -13.13 -4.30 7.84
N ALA A 425 -12.40 -5.20 8.51
CA ALA A 425 -13.03 -6.22 9.36
C ALA A 425 -13.79 -5.62 10.55
N GLY A 426 -13.20 -4.60 11.21
CA GLY A 426 -13.85 -3.88 12.30
C GLY A 426 -15.10 -3.13 11.85
N LEU A 427 -15.06 -2.46 10.69
CA LEU A 427 -16.23 -1.78 10.14
C LEU A 427 -17.34 -2.77 9.78
N VAL A 428 -17.00 -3.88 9.12
CA VAL A 428 -17.99 -4.93 8.74
C VAL A 428 -18.70 -5.50 9.98
N ALA A 429 -17.95 -5.67 11.08
CA ALA A 429 -18.55 -6.12 12.35
C ALA A 429 -19.59 -5.13 12.90
N ILE A 430 -19.37 -3.82 12.73
CA ILE A 430 -20.32 -2.77 13.13
C ILE A 430 -21.51 -2.74 12.16
N LEU A 431 -21.25 -2.72 10.86
CA LEU A 431 -22.29 -2.64 9.84
C LEU A 431 -23.21 -3.90 9.79
N ALA A 432 -22.79 -5.01 10.38
CA ALA A 432 -23.63 -6.19 10.52
C ALA A 432 -24.90 -5.93 11.35
N HIS A 433 -24.96 -4.84 12.11
CA HIS A 433 -26.10 -4.43 12.94
C HIS A 433 -26.95 -3.32 12.32
N ILE A 434 -26.85 -3.08 10.99
CA ILE A 434 -27.69 -2.09 10.31
C ILE A 434 -29.17 -2.46 10.51
N SER A 435 -29.92 -1.52 11.10
CA SER A 435 -31.37 -1.63 11.29
C SER A 435 -32.10 -0.85 10.20
N SER A 436 -33.26 -1.40 9.75
CA SER A 436 -34.16 -0.68 8.85
C SER A 436 -34.82 0.54 9.51
N ALA A 437 -34.91 0.56 10.84
CA ALA A 437 -35.49 1.68 11.61
C ALA A 437 -34.56 2.89 11.69
N ASP A 438 -33.21 2.69 11.78
CA ASP A 438 -32.20 3.74 11.70
C ASP A 438 -31.01 3.21 10.89
N PRO A 439 -31.03 3.40 9.57
CA PRO A 439 -29.94 2.94 8.72
C PRO A 439 -28.63 3.76 8.91
N VAL A 440 -28.71 4.92 9.57
CA VAL A 440 -27.55 5.81 9.79
C VAL A 440 -26.79 5.46 11.07
N ALA A 441 -27.45 4.86 12.07
CA ALA A 441 -26.85 4.57 13.38
C ALA A 441 -25.56 3.78 13.27
N ALA A 442 -25.56 2.63 12.55
CA ALA A 442 -24.38 1.81 12.37
C ALA A 442 -23.23 2.54 11.63
N PHE A 443 -23.56 3.46 10.73
CA PHE A 443 -22.54 4.29 10.08
C PHE A 443 -21.96 5.35 11.01
N ARG A 444 -22.76 5.91 11.96
CA ARG A 444 -22.24 6.78 13.03
C ARG A 444 -21.24 6.02 13.89
N ASP A 445 -21.55 4.82 14.32
CA ASP A 445 -20.62 3.97 15.08
C ASP A 445 -19.38 3.62 14.26
N GLY A 446 -19.53 3.35 12.97
CA GLY A 446 -18.42 3.17 12.04
C GLY A 446 -17.51 4.41 11.93
N LEU A 447 -18.08 5.61 11.87
CA LEU A 447 -17.33 6.85 11.85
C LEU A 447 -16.59 7.10 13.17
N VAL A 448 -17.18 6.76 14.32
CA VAL A 448 -16.51 6.82 15.63
C VAL A 448 -15.28 5.90 15.63
N LEU A 449 -15.40 4.67 15.13
CA LEU A 449 -14.27 3.75 14.99
C LEU A 449 -13.17 4.34 14.09
N ILE A 450 -13.53 4.93 12.95
CA ILE A 450 -12.60 5.54 12.01
C ILE A 450 -11.87 6.73 12.65
N ILE A 451 -12.58 7.59 13.36
CA ILE A 451 -12.02 8.71 14.12
C ILE A 451 -11.02 8.20 15.16
N ALA A 452 -11.40 7.16 15.91
CA ALA A 452 -10.53 6.56 16.92
C ALA A 452 -9.21 6.03 16.31
N PHE A 453 -9.27 5.39 15.14
CA PHE A 453 -8.06 4.94 14.43
C PHE A 453 -7.17 6.10 14.00
N PHE A 454 -7.71 7.17 13.41
CA PHE A 454 -6.91 8.32 13.01
C PHE A 454 -6.34 9.08 14.22
N ALA A 455 -7.11 9.23 15.29
CA ALA A 455 -6.64 9.85 16.53
C ALA A 455 -5.52 9.03 17.17
N ALA A 456 -5.67 7.71 17.26
CA ALA A 456 -4.65 6.81 17.77
C ALA A 456 -3.37 6.83 16.92
N ALA A 457 -3.51 6.86 15.57
CA ALA A 457 -2.37 7.03 14.67
C ALA A 457 -1.62 8.34 14.93
N GLY A 458 -2.36 9.44 15.11
CA GLY A 458 -1.83 10.75 15.45
C GLY A 458 -1.11 10.75 16.80
N ALA A 459 -1.68 10.11 17.83
CA ALA A 459 -1.08 9.99 19.16
C ALA A 459 0.25 9.19 19.10
N VAL A 460 0.27 8.05 18.40
CA VAL A 460 1.49 7.25 18.18
C VAL A 460 2.54 8.07 17.42
N ALA A 461 2.13 8.77 16.36
CA ALA A 461 3.03 9.63 15.59
C ALA A 461 3.59 10.77 16.47
N ALA A 462 2.77 11.41 17.29
CA ALA A 462 3.20 12.44 18.23
C ALA A 462 4.21 11.91 19.25
N ALA A 463 3.94 10.75 19.83
CA ALA A 463 4.79 10.15 20.86
C ALA A 463 6.14 9.67 20.31
N LEU A 464 6.18 9.12 19.09
CA LEU A 464 7.33 8.39 18.57
C LEU A 464 8.06 9.06 17.41
N LEU A 465 7.40 9.97 16.63
CA LEU A 465 7.95 10.54 15.42
C LEU A 465 8.32 12.03 15.53
N THR A 466 7.91 12.73 16.61
CA THR A 466 8.18 14.18 16.78
C THR A 466 9.47 14.48 17.54
N GLY A 467 10.13 13.46 18.10
CA GLY A 467 11.43 13.61 18.75
C GLY A 467 12.51 14.09 17.78
N ARG A 468 13.56 14.74 18.29
CA ARG A 468 14.73 15.11 17.48
C ARG A 468 15.25 13.86 16.77
N PRO A 469 15.51 13.91 15.45
CA PRO A 469 16.13 12.79 14.77
C PRO A 469 17.42 12.43 15.48
N ALA A 470 17.62 11.14 15.79
CA ALA A 470 18.91 10.66 16.26
C ALA A 470 19.97 11.15 15.25
N ARG A 471 21.02 11.81 15.74
CA ARG A 471 22.14 12.19 14.88
C ARG A 471 22.54 10.95 14.08
N PRO A 472 22.68 11.07 12.76
CA PRO A 472 23.22 9.97 11.97
C PRO A 472 24.51 9.50 12.63
N ALA A 473 24.63 8.20 12.88
CA ALA A 473 25.86 7.63 13.44
C ALA A 473 27.00 8.18 12.61
N ARG A 474 27.96 8.88 13.24
CA ARG A 474 29.17 9.33 12.57
C ARG A 474 29.70 8.13 11.79
N PRO A 475 30.00 8.30 10.49
CA PRO A 475 30.67 7.25 9.76
C PRO A 475 31.88 6.84 10.60
N ALA A 476 32.01 5.54 10.88
CA ALA A 476 33.16 5.03 11.60
C ALA A 476 34.39 5.59 10.89
N VAL A 477 35.19 6.37 11.61
CA VAL A 477 36.47 6.87 11.11
C VAL A 477 37.21 5.63 10.64
N PRO A 478 37.62 5.54 9.36
CA PRO A 478 38.41 4.42 8.91
C PRO A 478 39.60 4.27 9.88
N SER A 479 39.74 3.09 10.48
CA SER A 479 40.92 2.77 11.28
C SER A 479 42.16 3.21 10.48
N PRO A 480 43.14 3.93 11.10
CA PRO A 480 44.29 4.43 10.37
C PRO A 480 44.91 3.26 9.63
N ALA A 481 44.99 3.42 8.31
CA ALA A 481 45.49 2.44 7.38
C ALA A 481 46.74 1.77 7.94
N VAL A 482 46.72 0.44 7.89
CA VAL A 482 47.94 -0.37 7.96
C VAL A 482 49.00 0.34 7.09
N ARG A 483 50.07 0.87 7.72
CA ARG A 483 51.23 1.41 7.06
C ARG A 483 51.62 0.40 5.99
N GLN A 484 51.50 0.81 4.73
CA GLN A 484 52.17 0.13 3.65
C GLN A 484 53.68 0.22 3.95
N LEU A 485 54.29 -0.91 4.23
CA LEU A 485 55.73 -1.05 4.27
C LEU A 485 56.27 -0.60 2.90
N PRO A 486 57.29 0.21 2.82
CA PRO A 486 57.89 0.59 1.56
C PRO A 486 58.41 -0.67 0.86
N ALA A 487 58.07 -0.80 -0.43
CA ALA A 487 58.59 -1.85 -1.28
C ALA A 487 60.15 -1.71 -1.29
N GLY A 488 60.76 -2.70 -0.66
CA GLY A 488 62.22 -2.80 -0.64
C GLY A 488 62.75 -2.95 -2.07
N ASP A 489 63.75 -2.17 -2.38
CA ASP A 489 64.53 -2.20 -3.61
C ASP A 489 65.04 -3.63 -3.91
N ALA A 490 64.49 -4.22 -4.94
CA ALA A 490 65.01 -5.43 -5.56
C ALA A 490 66.03 -5.06 -6.66
N ARG A 491 67.15 -4.41 -6.25
CA ARG A 491 68.35 -4.24 -7.08
C ARG A 491 69.59 -4.36 -6.22
N THR A 492 70.00 -5.58 -5.98
CA THR A 492 71.43 -5.95 -5.74
C THR A 492 71.45 -7.43 -5.35
N LEU A 493 71.59 -8.29 -6.30
CA LEU A 493 72.23 -9.61 -6.23
C LEU A 493 72.30 -10.16 -7.68
N ALA A 494 73.19 -9.58 -8.48
CA ALA A 494 73.82 -10.22 -9.62
C ALA A 494 75.27 -9.84 -9.53
N GLY A 495 76.08 -10.74 -9.02
CA GLY A 495 77.51 -10.75 -8.94
C GLY A 495 77.97 -12.10 -8.50
#